data_bf10fc20c0a52c552cdd6c39ae6dfe9d
#
_entry.id   bf10fc20c0a52c552cdd6c39ae6dfe9d
#
_cell.length_a   1.000
_cell.length_b   1.000
_cell.length_c   1.000
_cell.angle_alpha   90.00
_cell.angle_beta   90.00
_cell.angle_gamma   90.00
#
_symmetry.space_group_name_H-M   'P 1'
#
loop_
_entity.id
_entity.type
_entity.pdbx_description
1 polymer ?
#
loop_
_entity_poly.entity_id
_entity_poly.type
_entity_poly.pdbx_seq_one_letter_code
_entity_poly.pdbx_strand_id
1 'polypeptide(L)'
;LAPGGFISGILTHYKGGNIPLSVSLTTLTSLITPLTTVFWLSIISINADEFSFNFLETLVQLSLLILLPFIVGYFLNSKNINFFNKVSIFLDKFLKIYVLVISLSGPFELREALVVYFFEAIVIVLIAIAVVFISVEGSLRFLKIEKRDAVTISSEALCQNFPIVLTFSILF
;
A
#
# COMPACT_ATOMS: atom_id res chain seq x y z
N LEU A 1 -7.09 -1.98 0.88
CA LEU A 1 -7.13 -1.75 -0.58
C LEU A 1 -5.76 -1.43 -1.19
N ALA A 2 -4.83 -0.90 -0.43
CA ALA A 2 -3.47 -0.67 -0.90
C ALA A 2 -2.60 -1.92 -0.71
N PRO A 3 -1.65 -2.20 -1.61
CA PRO A 3 -0.71 -3.31 -1.44
C PRO A 3 0.18 -3.08 -0.23
N GLY A 4 0.89 -4.13 0.22
CA GLY A 4 1.94 -4.01 1.21
C GLY A 4 2.98 -2.97 0.77
N GLY A 5 3.51 -2.21 1.71
CA GLY A 5 4.44 -1.13 1.43
C GLY A 5 5.89 -1.49 1.69
N PHE A 6 6.78 -0.58 1.36
CA PHE A 6 8.21 -0.69 1.68
C PHE A 6 8.47 -0.93 3.18
N ILE A 7 7.63 -0.37 4.05
CA ILE A 7 7.74 -0.49 5.51
C ILE A 7 7.42 -1.91 5.96
N SER A 8 6.46 -2.60 5.33
CA SER A 8 6.09 -3.98 5.70
C SER A 8 7.24 -4.96 5.54
N GLY A 9 8.00 -4.85 4.44
CA GLY A 9 9.20 -5.65 4.20
C GLY A 9 10.30 -5.41 5.24
N ILE A 10 10.53 -4.16 5.62
CA ILE A 10 11.48 -3.81 6.67
C ILE A 10 11.06 -4.40 8.02
N LEU A 11 9.79 -4.24 8.40
CA LEU A 11 9.28 -4.80 9.64
C LEU A 11 9.35 -6.32 9.67
N THR A 12 9.04 -6.98 8.55
CA THR A 12 9.18 -8.43 8.39
C THR A 12 10.61 -8.86 8.65
N HIS A 13 11.59 -8.13 8.09
CA HIS A 13 13.01 -8.42 8.30
C HIS A 13 13.41 -8.29 9.78
N TYR A 14 13.10 -7.15 10.42
CA TYR A 14 13.46 -6.89 11.81
C TYR A 14 12.79 -7.85 12.80
N LYS A 15 11.58 -8.29 12.53
CA LYS A 15 10.85 -9.25 13.38
C LYS A 15 11.19 -10.72 13.10
N GLY A 16 12.15 -10.99 12.20
CA GLY A 16 12.55 -12.35 11.82
C GLY A 16 11.49 -13.13 11.03
N GLY A 17 10.64 -12.42 10.30
CA GLY A 17 9.63 -13.00 9.42
C GLY A 17 10.21 -13.61 8.13
N ASN A 18 9.35 -14.09 7.27
CA ASN A 18 9.66 -14.73 5.99
C ASN A 18 9.73 -13.68 4.87
N ILE A 19 10.94 -13.20 4.53
CA ILE A 19 11.14 -12.15 3.51
C ILE A 19 10.65 -12.59 2.12
N PRO A 20 10.94 -13.80 1.60
CA PRO A 20 10.37 -14.29 0.35
C PRO A 20 8.84 -14.23 0.32
N LEU A 21 8.17 -14.60 1.42
CA LEU A 21 6.73 -14.51 1.54
C LEU A 21 6.25 -13.05 1.49
N SER A 22 6.94 -12.13 2.20
CA SER A 22 6.62 -10.70 2.18
C SER A 22 6.66 -10.14 0.74
N VAL A 23 7.73 -10.41 0.00
CA VAL A 23 7.88 -9.96 -1.40
C VAL A 23 6.77 -10.56 -2.29
N SER A 24 6.44 -11.83 -2.11
CA SER A 24 5.39 -12.51 -2.86
C SER A 24 4.01 -11.90 -2.59
N LEU A 25 3.69 -11.64 -1.32
CA LEU A 25 2.44 -11.01 -0.90
C LEU A 25 2.31 -9.58 -1.43
N THR A 26 3.37 -8.77 -1.29
CA THR A 26 3.40 -7.40 -1.83
C THR A 26 3.20 -7.40 -3.34
N THR A 27 3.86 -8.32 -4.07
CA THR A 27 3.71 -8.44 -5.52
C THR A 27 2.28 -8.82 -5.90
N LEU A 28 1.70 -9.82 -5.25
CA LEU A 28 0.36 -10.32 -5.52
C LEU A 28 -0.70 -9.25 -5.21
N THR A 29 -0.59 -8.60 -4.06
CA THR A 29 -1.51 -7.52 -3.69
C THR A 29 -1.39 -6.32 -4.62
N SER A 30 -0.18 -5.98 -5.10
CA SER A 30 0.03 -4.92 -6.09
C SER A 30 -0.66 -5.21 -7.42
N LEU A 31 -0.64 -6.46 -7.88
CA LEU A 31 -1.31 -6.87 -9.10
C LEU A 31 -2.85 -6.83 -8.99
N ILE A 32 -3.38 -7.12 -7.82
CA ILE A 32 -4.83 -7.16 -7.57
C ILE A 32 -5.39 -5.77 -7.22
N THR A 33 -4.57 -4.87 -6.69
CA THR A 33 -4.98 -3.55 -6.20
C THR A 33 -5.79 -2.73 -7.23
N PRO A 34 -5.43 -2.61 -8.51
CA PRO A 34 -6.23 -1.86 -9.47
C PRO A 34 -7.69 -2.33 -9.54
N LEU A 35 -7.88 -3.65 -9.58
CA LEU A 35 -9.21 -4.26 -9.64
C LEU A 35 -10.02 -4.03 -8.37
N THR A 36 -9.41 -4.27 -7.21
CA THR A 36 -10.11 -4.10 -5.93
C THR A 36 -10.43 -2.63 -5.65
N THR A 37 -9.56 -1.72 -6.03
CA THR A 37 -9.80 -0.28 -5.84
C THR A 37 -10.95 0.19 -6.71
N VAL A 38 -10.93 -0.14 -7.99
CA VAL A 38 -12.01 0.25 -8.91
C VAL A 38 -13.36 -0.35 -8.49
N PHE A 39 -13.36 -1.59 -8.00
CA PHE A 39 -14.56 -2.23 -7.45
C PHE A 39 -15.14 -1.43 -6.26
N TRP A 40 -14.31 -1.05 -5.29
CA TRP A 40 -14.78 -0.28 -4.14
C TRP A 40 -15.20 1.14 -4.49
N LEU A 41 -14.47 1.81 -5.40
CA LEU A 41 -14.87 3.13 -5.91
C LEU A 41 -16.23 3.08 -6.62
N SER A 42 -16.50 2.01 -7.37
CA SER A 42 -17.81 1.82 -8.01
C SER A 42 -18.94 1.72 -7.00
N ILE A 43 -18.71 1.03 -5.88
CA ILE A 43 -19.72 0.92 -4.80
C ILE A 43 -19.95 2.28 -4.12
N ILE A 44 -18.87 3.04 -3.88
CA ILE A 44 -18.95 4.36 -3.24
C ILE A 44 -19.66 5.35 -4.16
N SER A 45 -19.35 5.34 -5.47
CA SER A 45 -19.95 6.26 -6.46
C SER A 45 -21.45 6.08 -6.63
N ILE A 46 -21.99 4.89 -6.38
CA ILE A 46 -23.45 4.65 -6.41
C ILE A 46 -24.18 5.46 -5.34
N ASN A 47 -23.51 5.75 -4.22
CA ASN A 47 -24.11 6.43 -3.06
C ASN A 47 -23.70 7.92 -2.96
N ALA A 48 -22.92 8.43 -3.90
CA ALA A 48 -22.41 9.80 -3.90
C ALA A 48 -22.80 10.49 -5.21
N ASP A 49 -23.89 11.26 -5.19
CA ASP A 49 -24.45 11.93 -6.38
C ASP A 49 -23.48 12.90 -7.09
N GLU A 50 -22.44 13.36 -6.41
CA GLU A 50 -21.44 14.30 -6.93
C GLU A 50 -20.19 13.61 -7.50
N PHE A 51 -20.05 12.29 -7.37
CA PHE A 51 -18.83 11.56 -7.75
C PHE A 51 -19.02 10.85 -9.10
N SER A 52 -18.62 11.51 -10.20
CA SER A 52 -18.60 10.88 -11.52
C SER A 52 -17.31 10.07 -11.71
N PHE A 53 -17.42 8.78 -11.90
CA PHE A 53 -16.33 7.84 -11.97
C PHE A 53 -16.39 7.01 -13.26
N ASN A 54 -15.32 7.06 -14.08
CA ASN A 54 -15.20 6.22 -15.26
C ASN A 54 -14.41 4.95 -14.92
N PHE A 55 -15.13 3.85 -14.74
CA PHE A 55 -14.57 2.55 -14.36
C PHE A 55 -13.36 2.12 -15.23
N LEU A 56 -13.51 2.18 -16.55
CA LEU A 56 -12.49 1.67 -17.47
C LEU A 56 -11.24 2.56 -17.49
N GLU A 57 -11.44 3.86 -17.50
CA GLU A 57 -10.35 4.84 -17.51
C GLU A 57 -9.51 4.74 -16.23
N THR A 58 -10.18 4.72 -15.08
CA THR A 58 -9.50 4.58 -13.79
C THR A 58 -8.78 3.24 -13.67
N LEU A 59 -9.39 2.15 -14.11
CA LEU A 59 -8.73 0.83 -14.11
C LEU A 59 -7.45 0.85 -14.94
N VAL A 60 -7.48 1.45 -16.13
CA VAL A 60 -6.29 1.56 -17.00
C VAL A 60 -5.22 2.43 -16.37
N GLN A 61 -5.59 3.61 -15.84
CA GLN A 61 -4.65 4.52 -15.19
C GLN A 61 -3.95 3.86 -14.00
N LEU A 62 -4.70 3.20 -13.13
CA LEU A 62 -4.15 2.50 -11.96
C LEU A 62 -3.30 1.31 -12.35
N SER A 63 -3.74 0.55 -13.34
CA SER A 63 -2.97 -0.58 -13.84
C SER A 63 -1.63 -0.12 -14.42
N LEU A 64 -1.62 0.93 -15.21
CA LEU A 64 -0.39 1.50 -15.77
C LEU A 64 0.54 2.03 -14.66
N LEU A 65 0.00 2.75 -13.68
CA LEU A 65 0.77 3.32 -12.57
C LEU A 65 1.48 2.24 -11.74
N ILE A 66 0.85 1.08 -11.54
CA ILE A 66 1.39 0.00 -10.71
C ILE A 66 2.23 -0.98 -11.55
N LEU A 67 1.71 -1.42 -12.70
CA LEU A 67 2.36 -2.47 -13.49
C LEU A 67 3.55 -1.96 -14.28
N LEU A 68 3.54 -0.72 -14.76
CA LEU A 68 4.62 -0.19 -15.58
C LEU A 68 5.96 -0.14 -14.84
N PRO A 69 6.06 0.41 -13.61
CA PRO A 69 7.30 0.38 -12.84
C PRO A 69 7.76 -1.05 -12.53
N PHE A 70 6.82 -1.97 -12.25
CA PHE A 70 7.11 -3.37 -11.98
C PHE A 70 7.73 -4.06 -13.21
N ILE A 71 7.13 -3.89 -14.38
CA ILE A 71 7.63 -4.45 -15.65
C ILE A 71 9.01 -3.88 -15.98
N VAL A 72 9.18 -2.56 -15.87
CA VAL A 72 10.48 -1.90 -16.11
C VAL A 72 11.55 -2.44 -15.15
N GLY A 73 11.24 -2.54 -13.85
CA GLY A 73 12.16 -3.10 -12.85
C GLY A 73 12.56 -4.53 -13.15
N TYR A 74 11.61 -5.38 -13.56
CA TYR A 74 11.86 -6.76 -13.95
C TYR A 74 12.83 -6.86 -15.16
N PHE A 75 12.57 -6.09 -16.22
CA PHE A 75 13.44 -6.09 -17.41
C PHE A 75 14.82 -5.52 -17.14
N LEU A 76 14.96 -4.48 -16.33
CA LEU A 76 16.25 -3.92 -15.95
C LEU A 76 17.08 -4.93 -15.14
N ASN A 77 16.46 -5.63 -14.21
CA ASN A 77 17.13 -6.65 -13.40
C ASN A 77 17.60 -7.84 -14.27
N SER A 78 16.80 -8.25 -15.26
CA SER A 78 17.13 -9.40 -16.10
C SER A 78 18.28 -9.15 -17.07
N LYS A 79 18.49 -7.89 -17.50
CA LYS A 79 19.49 -7.56 -18.55
C LYS A 79 20.86 -7.14 -18.01
N ASN A 80 20.92 -6.46 -16.86
CA ASN A 80 22.19 -5.97 -16.32
C ASN A 80 22.13 -5.78 -14.81
N ILE A 81 22.56 -6.80 -14.07
CA ILE A 81 22.55 -6.83 -12.60
C ILE A 81 23.39 -5.69 -12.00
N ASN A 82 24.54 -5.36 -12.58
CA ASN A 82 25.43 -4.31 -12.05
C ASN A 82 24.81 -2.92 -12.20
N PHE A 83 24.14 -2.64 -13.32
CA PHE A 83 23.43 -1.40 -13.56
C PHE A 83 22.22 -1.32 -12.62
N PHE A 84 21.45 -2.40 -12.52
CA PHE A 84 20.29 -2.48 -11.63
C PHE A 84 20.65 -2.21 -10.17
N ASN A 85 21.75 -2.80 -9.67
CA ASN A 85 22.23 -2.58 -8.30
C ASN A 85 22.58 -1.11 -8.03
N LYS A 86 23.23 -0.41 -8.96
CA LYS A 86 23.53 1.02 -8.82
C LYS A 86 22.24 1.85 -8.80
N VAL A 87 21.33 1.57 -9.71
CA VAL A 87 20.04 2.27 -9.80
C VAL A 87 19.18 2.00 -8.55
N SER A 88 19.14 0.75 -8.06
CA SER A 88 18.36 0.39 -6.88
C SER A 88 18.85 1.10 -5.61
N ILE A 89 20.17 1.24 -5.42
CA ILE A 89 20.76 1.99 -4.28
C ILE A 89 20.37 3.48 -4.35
N PHE A 90 20.41 4.06 -5.54
CA PHE A 90 19.99 5.45 -5.75
C PHE A 90 18.48 5.63 -5.48
N LEU A 91 17.67 4.76 -6.06
CA LEU A 91 16.22 4.79 -5.88
C LEU A 91 15.81 4.56 -4.42
N ASP A 92 16.50 3.68 -3.68
CA ASP A 92 16.23 3.44 -2.27
C ASP A 92 16.43 4.70 -1.43
N LYS A 93 17.53 5.45 -1.67
CA LYS A 93 17.76 6.73 -1.01
C LYS A 93 16.72 7.79 -1.40
N PHE A 94 16.41 7.88 -2.68
CA PHE A 94 15.41 8.82 -3.20
C PHE A 94 14.02 8.52 -2.62
N LEU A 95 13.61 7.25 -2.61
CA LEU A 95 12.31 6.83 -2.07
C LEU A 95 12.18 7.14 -0.58
N LYS A 96 13.23 6.96 0.22
CA LYS A 96 13.21 7.32 1.65
C LYS A 96 12.95 8.80 1.85
N ILE A 97 13.62 9.66 1.08
CA ILE A 97 13.42 11.11 1.13
C ILE A 97 12.02 11.47 0.62
N TYR A 98 11.58 10.87 -0.48
CA TYR A 98 10.28 11.10 -1.08
C TYR A 98 9.14 10.73 -0.13
N VAL A 99 9.20 9.57 0.52
CA VAL A 99 8.22 9.14 1.53
C VAL A 99 8.19 10.10 2.71
N LEU A 100 9.36 10.56 3.18
CA LEU A 100 9.45 11.55 4.26
C LEU A 100 8.77 12.88 3.86
N VAL A 101 9.07 13.39 2.66
CA VAL A 101 8.49 14.64 2.16
C VAL A 101 6.97 14.52 2.03
N ILE A 102 6.46 13.46 1.42
CA ILE A 102 5.02 13.23 1.28
C ILE A 102 4.35 13.06 2.65
N SER A 103 4.96 12.33 3.55
CA SER A 103 4.39 12.15 4.91
C SER A 103 4.29 13.45 5.69
N LEU A 104 5.17 14.40 5.41
CA LEU A 104 5.12 15.73 6.01
C LEU A 104 4.17 16.67 5.27
N SER A 105 4.03 16.56 3.96
CA SER A 105 3.16 17.44 3.15
C SER A 105 1.66 17.18 3.38
N GLY A 106 1.26 15.94 3.55
CA GLY A 106 -0.15 15.57 3.76
C GLY A 106 -0.85 16.32 4.89
N PRO A 107 -0.27 16.41 6.12
CA PRO A 107 -0.84 17.23 7.20
C PRO A 107 -0.94 18.72 6.88
N PHE A 108 -0.06 19.26 6.04
CA PHE A 108 -0.11 20.67 5.65
C PHE A 108 -1.26 20.97 4.69
N GLU A 109 -1.51 20.10 3.73
CA GLU A 109 -2.61 20.26 2.78
C GLU A 109 -3.98 20.03 3.44
N LEU A 110 -4.06 19.09 4.36
CA LEU A 110 -5.29 18.74 5.07
C LEU A 110 -5.49 19.51 6.39
N ARG A 111 -4.69 20.53 6.68
CA ARG A 111 -4.68 21.23 7.98
C ARG A 111 -6.06 21.71 8.43
N GLU A 112 -6.86 22.25 7.52
CA GLU A 112 -8.19 22.76 7.84
C GLU A 112 -9.16 21.63 8.19
N ALA A 113 -9.17 20.58 7.41
CA ALA A 113 -9.95 19.37 7.69
C ALA A 113 -9.46 18.65 8.97
N LEU A 114 -8.14 18.59 9.18
CA LEU A 114 -7.57 18.00 10.39
C LEU A 114 -7.98 18.75 11.66
N VAL A 115 -8.03 20.07 11.63
CA VAL A 115 -8.45 20.85 12.80
C VAL A 115 -9.92 20.58 13.16
N VAL A 116 -10.77 20.44 12.15
CA VAL A 116 -12.23 20.22 12.35
C VAL A 116 -12.52 18.78 12.74
N TYR A 117 -11.92 17.80 12.05
CA TYR A 117 -12.28 16.37 12.15
C TYR A 117 -11.21 15.52 12.83
N PHE A 118 -10.29 16.14 13.59
CA PHE A 118 -9.14 15.43 14.16
C PHE A 118 -9.52 14.24 15.05
N PHE A 119 -10.45 14.46 15.96
CA PHE A 119 -10.89 13.42 16.89
C PHE A 119 -11.66 12.30 16.20
N GLU A 120 -12.55 12.63 15.27
CA GLU A 120 -13.30 11.66 14.49
C GLU A 120 -12.38 10.83 13.62
N ALA A 121 -11.41 11.47 12.94
CA ALA A 121 -10.43 10.78 12.11
C ALA A 121 -9.56 9.81 12.94
N ILE A 122 -9.08 10.22 14.11
CA ILE A 122 -8.30 9.33 14.99
C ILE A 122 -9.14 8.12 15.42
N VAL A 123 -10.37 8.35 15.86
CA VAL A 123 -11.24 7.25 16.32
C VAL A 123 -11.50 6.26 15.19
N ILE A 124 -11.81 6.75 13.99
CA ILE A 124 -12.04 5.90 12.81
C ILE A 124 -10.77 5.10 12.47
N VAL A 125 -9.60 5.75 12.44
CA VAL A 125 -8.32 5.08 12.16
C VAL A 125 -7.99 4.01 13.21
N LEU A 126 -8.18 4.30 14.49
CA LEU A 126 -7.94 3.34 15.56
C LEU A 126 -8.89 2.13 15.47
N ILE A 127 -10.16 2.37 15.19
CA ILE A 127 -11.13 1.29 14.96
C ILE A 127 -10.72 0.45 13.75
N ALA A 128 -10.35 1.08 12.64
CA ALA A 128 -9.93 0.38 11.43
C ALA A 128 -8.69 -0.49 11.68
N ILE A 129 -7.69 0.04 12.37
CA ILE A 129 -6.48 -0.72 12.76
C ILE A 129 -6.86 -1.89 13.67
N ALA A 130 -7.72 -1.68 14.66
CA ALA A 130 -8.15 -2.74 15.58
C ALA A 130 -8.91 -3.84 14.83
N VAL A 131 -9.83 -3.49 13.92
CA VAL A 131 -10.58 -4.46 13.11
C VAL A 131 -9.65 -5.28 12.23
N VAL A 132 -8.71 -4.63 11.52
CA VAL A 132 -7.72 -5.33 10.68
C VAL A 132 -6.85 -6.25 11.53
N PHE A 133 -6.33 -5.75 12.65
CA PHE A 133 -5.48 -6.53 13.54
C PHE A 133 -6.20 -7.77 14.09
N ILE A 134 -7.41 -7.61 14.62
CA ILE A 134 -8.21 -8.72 15.17
C ILE A 134 -8.55 -9.74 14.08
N SER A 135 -8.93 -9.26 12.87
CA SER A 135 -9.28 -10.13 11.75
C SER A 135 -8.07 -10.95 11.28
N VAL A 136 -6.90 -10.31 11.16
CA VAL A 136 -5.67 -10.98 10.73
C VAL A 136 -5.21 -11.98 11.79
N GLU A 137 -5.07 -11.56 13.05
CA GLU A 137 -4.64 -12.44 14.13
C GLU A 137 -5.61 -13.61 14.36
N GLY A 138 -6.92 -13.36 14.28
CA GLY A 138 -7.94 -14.40 14.35
C GLY A 138 -7.80 -15.42 13.22
N SER A 139 -7.62 -14.96 11.99
CA SER A 139 -7.41 -15.82 10.83
C SER A 139 -6.13 -16.65 10.92
N LEU A 140 -5.02 -16.04 11.35
CA LEU A 140 -3.73 -16.71 11.50
C LEU A 140 -3.78 -17.82 12.55
N ARG A 141 -4.45 -17.57 13.67
CA ARG A 141 -4.65 -18.57 14.74
C ARG A 141 -5.57 -19.71 14.27
N PHE A 142 -6.66 -19.38 13.59
CA PHE A 142 -7.60 -20.36 13.05
C PHE A 142 -6.92 -21.29 12.04
N LEU A 143 -6.12 -20.73 11.14
CA LEU A 143 -5.39 -21.47 10.11
C LEU A 143 -4.11 -22.13 10.63
N LYS A 144 -3.75 -21.93 11.90
CA LYS A 144 -2.53 -22.47 12.54
C LYS A 144 -1.26 -22.16 11.75
N ILE A 145 -1.15 -20.94 11.24
CA ILE A 145 0.00 -20.48 10.46
C ILE A 145 1.26 -20.45 11.34
N GLU A 146 2.38 -20.87 10.79
CA GLU A 146 3.67 -20.84 11.47
C GLU A 146 4.02 -19.41 11.91
N LYS A 147 4.62 -19.27 13.10
CA LYS A 147 4.92 -17.96 13.71
C LYS A 147 5.69 -17.01 12.78
N ARG A 148 6.63 -17.53 12.00
CA ARG A 148 7.45 -16.76 11.08
C ARG A 148 6.62 -16.17 9.95
N ASP A 149 5.71 -16.96 9.38
CA ASP A 149 4.81 -16.54 8.32
C ASP A 149 3.71 -15.65 8.87
N ALA A 150 3.21 -15.93 10.07
CA ALA A 150 2.23 -15.10 10.75
C ALA A 150 2.74 -13.66 10.97
N VAL A 151 3.99 -13.51 11.43
CA VAL A 151 4.64 -12.18 11.56
C VAL A 151 4.69 -11.45 10.21
N THR A 152 4.97 -12.17 9.13
CA THR A 152 5.02 -11.60 7.77
C THR A 152 3.66 -11.12 7.33
N ILE A 153 2.64 -11.98 7.42
CA ILE A 153 1.28 -11.66 6.99
C ILE A 153 0.71 -10.49 7.81
N SER A 154 0.92 -10.48 9.13
CA SER A 154 0.50 -9.36 9.99
C SER A 154 1.20 -8.06 9.60
N SER A 155 2.50 -8.10 9.31
CA SER A 155 3.25 -6.91 8.90
C SER A 155 2.76 -6.36 7.56
N GLU A 156 2.47 -7.23 6.59
CA GLU A 156 1.94 -6.83 5.27
C GLU A 156 0.52 -6.25 5.39
N ALA A 157 -0.33 -6.84 6.21
CA ALA A 157 -1.71 -6.39 6.37
C ALA A 157 -1.82 -5.04 7.11
N LEU A 158 -0.93 -4.77 8.07
CA LEU A 158 -0.95 -3.56 8.88
C LEU A 158 -0.19 -2.40 8.25
N CYS A 159 0.84 -2.68 7.43
CA CYS A 159 1.70 -1.67 6.83
C CYS A 159 1.42 -1.54 5.32
N GLN A 160 0.35 -0.88 4.99
CA GLN A 160 -0.04 -0.64 3.61
C GLN A 160 0.77 0.48 2.94
N ASN A 161 0.73 0.52 1.61
CA ASN A 161 1.49 1.48 0.81
C ASN A 161 0.85 2.88 0.85
N PHE A 162 1.33 3.70 1.76
CA PHE A 162 0.86 5.08 1.95
C PHE A 162 0.95 5.96 0.68
N PRO A 163 2.03 5.95 -0.12
CA PRO A 163 2.08 6.69 -1.36
C PRO A 163 0.94 6.40 -2.33
N ILE A 164 0.51 5.15 -2.43
CA ILE A 164 -0.64 4.78 -3.28
C ILE A 164 -1.93 5.39 -2.75
N VAL A 165 -2.15 5.35 -1.43
CA VAL A 165 -3.33 5.96 -0.80
C VAL A 165 -3.37 7.46 -1.07
N LEU A 166 -2.23 8.17 -0.94
CA LEU A 166 -2.14 9.60 -1.25
C LEU A 166 -2.42 9.89 -2.74
N THR A 167 -1.86 9.08 -3.65
CA THR A 167 -2.13 9.25 -5.08
C THR A 167 -3.63 9.16 -5.36
N PHE A 168 -4.32 8.24 -4.73
CA PHE A 168 -5.77 8.16 -4.85
C PHE A 168 -6.49 9.40 -4.33
N SER A 169 -6.11 9.93 -3.17
CA SER A 169 -6.74 11.12 -2.59
C SER A 169 -6.50 12.41 -3.38
N ILE A 170 -5.52 12.42 -4.30
CA ILE A 170 -5.24 13.55 -5.19
C ILE A 170 -5.98 13.39 -6.52
N LEU A 171 -6.18 12.16 -6.99
CA LEU A 171 -6.84 11.88 -8.27
C LEU A 171 -8.36 11.90 -8.17
N PHE A 172 -8.91 11.72 -6.97
CA PHE A 172 -10.33 11.62 -6.68
C PHE A 172 -10.73 12.49 -5.48
#